data_0ef772972d605d38c8dddb6d940ddc33
#
_entry.id   0ef772972d605d38c8dddb6d940ddc33
#
_cell.length_a   1.000
_cell.length_b   1.000
_cell.length_c   1.000
_cell.angle_alpha   90.00
_cell.angle_beta   90.00
_cell.angle_gamma   90.00
#
_symmetry.space_group_name_H-M   'P 1'
#
loop_
_entity.id
_entity.type
_entity.pdbx_description
1 polymer ?
#
loop_
_entity_poly.entity_id
_entity_poly.type
_entity_poly.pdbx_seq_one_letter_code
_entity_poly.pdbx_strand_id
1 'polypeptide(L)'
;LQRCQIAERIQLGEATRRGWGCSGDVAEGVNCVRAARDQVASKLKGADMVIIVAGMGGGMGSGGSSVVAEIASEGGALVMALALEPFDLEGRKEALQLGIQRLSQVSDTVVRMPNQRIMEQMGAGCSIQECMEVANGYVLEALMGLGRLVRSDGLLNIDFSHVRKLMLGHHGESHLVTVEIAGDARPRAA
;
A
#
# COMPACT_ATOMS: atom_id res chain seq x y z
N LEU A 1 0.58 -16.56 -8.89
CA LEU A 1 2.04 -16.32 -8.81
C LEU A 1 2.76 -16.50 -10.15
N GLN A 2 2.31 -17.40 -11.04
CA GLN A 2 2.99 -17.66 -12.34
C GLN A 2 3.06 -16.42 -13.25
N ARG A 3 2.12 -15.48 -13.15
CA ARG A 3 2.09 -14.23 -13.94
C ARG A 3 2.81 -13.05 -13.27
N CYS A 4 3.29 -13.22 -12.03
CA CYS A 4 3.98 -12.17 -11.32
C CYS A 4 5.45 -12.11 -11.76
N GLN A 5 5.91 -10.95 -12.22
CA GLN A 5 7.28 -10.72 -12.70
C GLN A 5 8.26 -10.28 -11.60
N ILE A 6 7.76 -10.12 -10.36
CA ILE A 6 8.58 -9.71 -9.23
C ILE A 6 9.49 -10.86 -8.79
N ALA A 7 10.76 -10.56 -8.54
CA ALA A 7 11.79 -11.55 -8.22
C ALA A 7 11.52 -12.25 -6.87
N GLU A 8 11.14 -11.49 -5.85
CA GLU A 8 10.88 -12.01 -4.52
C GLU A 8 9.39 -12.31 -4.35
N ARG A 9 9.06 -13.58 -4.13
CA ARG A 9 7.69 -14.06 -4.01
C ARG A 9 7.57 -15.00 -2.82
N ILE A 10 6.54 -14.80 -2.00
CA ILE A 10 6.17 -15.70 -0.90
C ILE A 10 4.79 -16.25 -1.21
N GLN A 11 4.68 -17.56 -1.34
CA GLN A 11 3.39 -18.21 -1.48
C GLN A 11 2.79 -18.44 -0.10
N LEU A 12 1.61 -17.88 0.14
CA LEU A 12 0.90 -17.95 1.40
C LEU A 12 -0.28 -18.91 1.30
N GLY A 13 -0.58 -19.65 2.39
CA GLY A 13 -1.74 -20.53 2.47
C GLY A 13 -1.63 -21.83 1.65
N GLU A 14 -0.43 -22.26 1.26
CA GLU A 14 -0.24 -23.47 0.44
C GLU A 14 -0.74 -24.73 1.15
N ALA A 15 -0.48 -24.87 2.45
CA ALA A 15 -0.88 -26.03 3.25
C ALA A 15 -2.40 -26.08 3.49
N THR A 16 -3.10 -24.95 3.49
CA THR A 16 -4.51 -24.83 3.89
C THR A 16 -5.47 -24.67 2.72
N ARG A 17 -5.04 -24.06 1.61
CA ARG A 17 -5.95 -23.60 0.54
C ARG A 17 -5.64 -24.09 -0.88
N ARG A 18 -4.62 -24.87 -1.10
CA ARG A 18 -4.27 -25.40 -2.44
C ARG A 18 -4.31 -24.35 -3.57
N GLY A 19 -4.06 -23.07 -3.25
CA GLY A 19 -4.08 -21.98 -4.24
C GLY A 19 -5.44 -21.29 -4.48
N TRP A 20 -6.50 -21.63 -3.75
CA TRP A 20 -7.86 -21.04 -3.92
C TRP A 20 -8.02 -19.65 -3.29
N GLY A 21 -6.99 -19.10 -2.66
CA GLY A 21 -7.07 -17.79 -1.98
C GLY A 21 -7.94 -17.82 -0.73
N CYS A 22 -8.21 -16.65 -0.15
CA CYS A 22 -8.96 -16.50 1.11
C CYS A 22 -10.46 -16.16 0.89
N SER A 23 -10.97 -16.19 -0.34
CA SER A 23 -12.40 -16.02 -0.68
C SER A 23 -13.11 -14.84 0.03
N GLY A 24 -12.39 -13.74 0.28
CA GLY A 24 -12.92 -12.57 1.00
C GLY A 24 -12.86 -12.66 2.54
N ASP A 25 -12.51 -13.82 3.10
CA ASP A 25 -12.38 -14.00 4.56
C ASP A 25 -11.10 -13.34 5.08
N VAL A 26 -11.29 -12.25 5.85
CA VAL A 26 -10.22 -11.44 6.43
C VAL A 26 -9.44 -12.23 7.48
N ALA A 27 -10.12 -13.04 8.29
CA ALA A 27 -9.48 -13.85 9.34
C ALA A 27 -8.56 -14.92 8.74
N GLU A 28 -8.99 -15.51 7.63
CA GLU A 28 -8.18 -16.47 6.89
C GLU A 28 -6.94 -15.81 6.28
N GLY A 29 -7.07 -14.59 5.75
CA GLY A 29 -5.94 -13.79 5.26
C GLY A 29 -4.90 -13.55 6.36
N VAL A 30 -5.34 -13.21 7.57
CA VAL A 30 -4.49 -13.07 8.76
C VAL A 30 -3.77 -14.38 9.07
N ASN A 31 -4.49 -15.50 9.10
CA ASN A 31 -3.93 -16.81 9.44
C ASN A 31 -2.88 -17.27 8.42
N CYS A 32 -3.13 -17.05 7.13
CA CYS A 32 -2.18 -17.39 6.06
C CYS A 32 -0.83 -16.65 6.21
N VAL A 33 -0.85 -15.36 6.54
CA VAL A 33 0.39 -14.59 6.73
C VAL A 33 1.06 -14.96 8.04
N ARG A 34 0.30 -15.16 9.12
CA ARG A 34 0.85 -15.60 10.41
C ARG A 34 1.56 -16.95 10.31
N ALA A 35 1.01 -17.87 9.55
CA ALA A 35 1.66 -19.18 9.30
C ALA A 35 3.01 -19.06 8.57
N ALA A 36 3.21 -17.97 7.81
CA ALA A 36 4.44 -17.70 7.08
C ALA A 36 5.27 -16.55 7.71
N ARG A 37 5.00 -16.22 8.98
CA ARG A 37 5.59 -15.06 9.67
C ARG A 37 7.12 -14.98 9.52
N ASP A 38 7.81 -16.09 9.77
CA ASP A 38 9.28 -16.12 9.72
C ASP A 38 9.82 -15.86 8.33
N GLN A 39 9.14 -16.36 7.30
CA GLN A 39 9.50 -16.09 5.91
C GLN A 39 9.33 -14.60 5.56
N VAL A 40 8.21 -13.99 5.97
CA VAL A 40 7.95 -12.57 5.77
C VAL A 40 8.98 -11.75 6.54
N ALA A 41 9.20 -12.03 7.83
CA ALA A 41 10.15 -11.34 8.67
C ALA A 41 11.58 -11.38 8.11
N SER A 42 12.00 -12.54 7.57
CA SER A 42 13.33 -12.69 6.97
C SER A 42 13.53 -11.78 5.75
N LYS A 43 12.47 -11.55 4.97
CA LYS A 43 12.52 -10.67 3.78
C LYS A 43 12.46 -9.19 4.12
N LEU A 44 11.85 -8.84 5.25
CA LEU A 44 11.75 -7.46 5.73
C LEU A 44 12.90 -7.04 6.65
N LYS A 45 13.76 -7.97 7.00
CA LYS A 45 14.87 -7.73 7.92
C LYS A 45 15.80 -6.63 7.43
N GLY A 46 16.00 -5.61 8.27
CA GLY A 46 16.90 -4.48 7.99
C GLY A 46 16.31 -3.43 7.06
N ALA A 47 15.02 -3.49 6.76
CA ALA A 47 14.33 -2.42 6.05
C ALA A 47 14.09 -1.23 7.00
N ASP A 48 14.48 -0.02 6.58
CA ASP A 48 14.16 1.21 7.31
C ASP A 48 12.72 1.66 7.08
N MET A 49 12.16 1.33 5.91
CA MET A 49 10.79 1.64 5.51
C MET A 49 10.18 0.48 4.73
N VAL A 50 8.92 0.19 4.99
CA VAL A 50 8.12 -0.79 4.25
C VAL A 50 6.87 -0.11 3.70
N ILE A 51 6.71 -0.15 2.39
CA ILE A 51 5.51 0.34 1.71
C ILE A 51 4.66 -0.86 1.30
N ILE A 52 3.47 -0.94 1.87
CA ILE A 52 2.53 -2.02 1.61
C ILE A 52 1.50 -1.52 0.60
N VAL A 53 1.40 -2.18 -0.56
CA VAL A 53 0.32 -1.93 -1.53
C VAL A 53 -0.67 -3.08 -1.45
N ALA A 54 -1.90 -2.79 -1.04
CA ALA A 54 -2.90 -3.82 -0.80
C ALA A 54 -4.25 -3.50 -1.45
N GLY A 55 -4.75 -4.42 -2.27
CA GLY A 55 -6.13 -4.40 -2.76
C GLY A 55 -7.07 -4.83 -1.65
N MET A 56 -7.83 -3.89 -1.10
CA MET A 56 -8.75 -4.11 0.01
C MET A 56 -10.04 -4.81 -0.45
N GLY A 57 -10.83 -5.30 0.50
CA GLY A 57 -12.08 -6.03 0.22
C GLY A 57 -11.90 -7.53 -0.03
N GLY A 58 -10.65 -8.00 -0.23
CA GLY A 58 -10.30 -9.42 -0.26
C GLY A 58 -9.72 -9.90 1.06
N GLY A 59 -9.75 -11.20 1.34
CA GLY A 59 -9.21 -11.76 2.59
C GLY A 59 -7.73 -11.48 2.76
N MET A 60 -6.91 -11.70 1.72
CA MET A 60 -5.47 -11.47 1.80
C MET A 60 -5.13 -9.98 1.90
N GLY A 61 -5.73 -9.12 1.07
CA GLY A 61 -5.48 -7.67 1.11
C GLY A 61 -5.95 -7.04 2.42
N SER A 62 -7.17 -7.35 2.88
CA SER A 62 -7.73 -6.77 4.10
C SER A 62 -7.20 -7.39 5.39
N GLY A 63 -6.84 -8.69 5.37
CA GLY A 63 -6.34 -9.40 6.54
C GLY A 63 -4.82 -9.52 6.56
N GLY A 64 -4.26 -10.06 5.48
CA GLY A 64 -2.83 -10.36 5.41
C GLY A 64 -1.94 -9.12 5.46
N SER A 65 -2.38 -8.01 4.85
CA SER A 65 -1.61 -6.76 4.86
C SER A 65 -1.34 -6.23 6.26
N SER A 66 -2.33 -6.34 7.16
CA SER A 66 -2.15 -5.91 8.56
C SER A 66 -1.10 -6.74 9.32
N VAL A 67 -0.99 -8.03 9.02
CA VAL A 67 0.05 -8.87 9.63
C VAL A 67 1.43 -8.56 9.04
N VAL A 68 1.53 -8.27 7.76
CA VAL A 68 2.79 -7.81 7.16
C VAL A 68 3.22 -6.48 7.78
N ALA A 69 2.28 -5.55 8.00
CA ALA A 69 2.53 -4.28 8.68
C ALA A 69 3.03 -4.49 10.12
N GLU A 70 2.37 -5.37 10.87
CA GLU A 70 2.79 -5.77 12.24
C GLU A 70 4.23 -6.29 12.25
N ILE A 71 4.57 -7.22 11.36
CA ILE A 71 5.92 -7.78 11.26
C ILE A 71 6.96 -6.71 10.89
N ALA A 72 6.63 -5.81 9.97
CA ALA A 72 7.52 -4.72 9.56
C ALA A 72 7.76 -3.73 10.72
N SER A 73 6.69 -3.34 11.42
CA SER A 73 6.75 -2.44 12.58
C SER A 73 7.56 -3.03 13.71
N GLU A 74 7.38 -4.32 14.05
CA GLU A 74 8.19 -5.03 15.04
C GLU A 74 9.67 -5.11 14.65
N GLY A 75 9.96 -5.17 13.34
CA GLY A 75 11.31 -5.08 12.81
C GLY A 75 11.94 -3.69 12.91
N GLY A 76 11.19 -2.67 13.36
CA GLY A 76 11.62 -1.29 13.50
C GLY A 76 11.51 -0.46 12.22
N ALA A 77 10.90 -0.99 11.16
CA ALA A 77 10.66 -0.25 9.93
C ALA A 77 9.54 0.78 10.09
N LEU A 78 9.64 1.90 9.38
CA LEU A 78 8.52 2.81 9.16
C LEU A 78 7.53 2.14 8.20
N VAL A 79 6.25 2.06 8.56
CA VAL A 79 5.24 1.35 7.78
C VAL A 79 4.25 2.32 7.16
N MET A 80 4.24 2.38 5.83
CA MET A 80 3.23 3.09 5.04
C MET A 80 2.39 2.08 4.26
N ALA A 81 1.07 2.23 4.27
CA ALA A 81 0.17 1.40 3.50
C ALA A 81 -0.59 2.21 2.44
N LEU A 82 -0.58 1.74 1.20
CA LEU A 82 -1.45 2.21 0.12
C LEU A 82 -2.61 1.21 0.00
N ALA A 83 -3.77 1.60 0.49
CA ALA A 83 -4.96 0.77 0.53
C ALA A 83 -5.85 1.07 -0.69
N LEU A 84 -5.80 0.21 -1.71
CA LEU A 84 -6.66 0.31 -2.88
C LEU A 84 -8.05 -0.22 -2.54
N GLU A 85 -9.03 0.66 -2.56
CA GLU A 85 -10.41 0.30 -2.21
C GLU A 85 -11.13 -0.31 -3.43
N PRO A 86 -11.98 -1.33 -3.21
CA PRO A 86 -12.76 -1.93 -4.28
C PRO A 86 -13.78 -0.93 -4.85
N PHE A 87 -14.28 -1.23 -6.05
CA PHE A 87 -15.44 -0.53 -6.60
C PHE A 87 -16.70 -0.87 -5.77
N ASP A 88 -17.64 0.06 -5.69
CA ASP A 88 -18.89 -0.13 -4.95
C ASP A 88 -19.68 -1.36 -5.44
N LEU A 89 -19.63 -1.64 -6.73
CA LEU A 89 -20.29 -2.78 -7.36
C LEU A 89 -19.76 -4.16 -6.88
N GLU A 90 -18.57 -4.21 -6.27
CA GLU A 90 -18.00 -5.45 -5.75
C GLU A 90 -18.66 -5.90 -4.44
N GLY A 91 -19.39 -5.03 -3.73
CA GLY A 91 -20.12 -5.36 -2.52
C GLY A 91 -19.25 -5.73 -1.32
N ARG A 92 -17.97 -5.29 -1.27
CA ARG A 92 -16.97 -5.72 -0.29
C ARG A 92 -16.73 -4.74 0.86
N LYS A 93 -17.76 -3.96 1.24
CA LYS A 93 -17.63 -2.87 2.21
C LYS A 93 -17.19 -3.33 3.61
N GLU A 94 -17.72 -4.46 4.09
CA GLU A 94 -17.39 -4.99 5.42
C GLU A 94 -15.91 -5.40 5.51
N ALA A 95 -15.42 -6.17 4.53
CA ALA A 95 -14.02 -6.59 4.48
C ALA A 95 -13.08 -5.39 4.30
N LEU A 96 -13.50 -4.37 3.53
CA LEU A 96 -12.77 -3.10 3.38
C LEU A 96 -12.64 -2.40 4.74
N GLN A 97 -13.74 -2.16 5.43
CA GLN A 97 -13.76 -1.44 6.71
C GLN A 97 -12.90 -2.15 7.76
N LEU A 98 -13.08 -3.46 7.91
CA LEU A 98 -12.29 -4.26 8.84
C LEU A 98 -10.80 -4.23 8.49
N GLY A 99 -10.47 -4.31 7.20
CA GLY A 99 -9.09 -4.25 6.72
C GLY A 99 -8.43 -2.90 6.98
N ILE A 100 -9.11 -1.79 6.68
CA ILE A 100 -8.62 -0.43 6.97
C ILE A 100 -8.41 -0.25 8.46
N GLN A 101 -9.39 -0.63 9.30
CA GLN A 101 -9.28 -0.53 10.76
C GLN A 101 -8.05 -1.27 11.29
N ARG A 102 -7.83 -2.52 10.85
CA ARG A 102 -6.66 -3.32 11.27
C ARG A 102 -5.35 -2.70 10.80
N LEU A 103 -5.30 -2.26 9.54
CA LEU A 103 -4.10 -1.70 8.94
C LEU A 103 -3.70 -0.38 9.61
N SER A 104 -4.68 0.46 9.96
CA SER A 104 -4.45 1.74 10.66
C SER A 104 -3.93 1.57 12.10
N GLN A 105 -4.17 0.42 12.73
CA GLN A 105 -3.65 0.15 14.07
C GLN A 105 -2.16 -0.19 14.11
N VAL A 106 -1.62 -0.69 13.00
CA VAL A 106 -0.25 -1.25 12.94
C VAL A 106 0.66 -0.53 11.94
N SER A 107 0.11 0.37 11.14
CA SER A 107 0.86 1.20 10.19
C SER A 107 1.01 2.61 10.73
N ASP A 108 2.15 3.26 10.44
CA ASP A 108 2.36 4.67 10.79
C ASP A 108 1.50 5.59 9.93
N THR A 109 1.24 5.18 8.69
CA THR A 109 0.40 5.95 7.75
C THR A 109 -0.37 5.01 6.83
N VAL A 110 -1.66 5.31 6.63
CA VAL A 110 -2.52 4.63 5.64
C VAL A 110 -3.05 5.65 4.64
N VAL A 111 -2.68 5.47 3.39
CA VAL A 111 -3.20 6.26 2.25
C VAL A 111 -4.30 5.46 1.59
N ARG A 112 -5.51 5.97 1.61
CA ARG A 112 -6.67 5.35 0.96
C ARG A 112 -6.76 5.78 -0.50
N MET A 113 -6.93 4.83 -1.39
CA MET A 113 -7.04 5.03 -2.84
C MET A 113 -8.36 4.45 -3.33
N PRO A 114 -9.46 5.24 -3.31
CA PRO A 114 -10.78 4.74 -3.67
C PRO A 114 -10.95 4.65 -5.19
N ASN A 115 -10.97 3.42 -5.73
CA ASN A 115 -11.18 3.17 -7.17
C ASN A 115 -12.52 3.72 -7.67
N GLN A 116 -13.53 3.80 -6.80
CA GLN A 116 -14.83 4.36 -7.15
C GLN A 116 -14.73 5.81 -7.62
N ARG A 117 -13.88 6.64 -7.00
CA ARG A 117 -13.66 8.03 -7.42
C ARG A 117 -13.04 8.12 -8.82
N ILE A 118 -12.17 7.18 -9.16
CA ILE A 118 -11.56 7.12 -10.50
C ILE A 118 -12.65 6.83 -11.54
N MET A 119 -13.52 5.86 -11.25
CA MET A 119 -14.64 5.51 -12.13
C MET A 119 -15.58 6.72 -12.33
N GLU A 120 -15.91 7.44 -11.27
CA GLU A 120 -16.75 8.64 -11.33
C GLU A 120 -16.12 9.76 -12.17
N GLN A 121 -14.81 9.97 -12.06
CA GLN A 121 -14.07 10.97 -12.82
C GLN A 121 -13.97 10.62 -14.32
N MET A 122 -13.83 9.35 -14.65
CA MET A 122 -13.73 8.89 -16.03
C MET A 122 -15.09 8.88 -16.77
N GLY A 123 -16.20 8.84 -16.02
CA GLY A 123 -17.57 8.96 -16.57
C GLY A 123 -18.17 7.66 -17.09
N ALA A 124 -19.44 7.77 -17.52
CA ALA A 124 -20.32 6.65 -17.89
C ALA A 124 -19.98 6.00 -19.25
N GLY A 125 -18.84 5.58 -19.50
CA GLY A 125 -18.42 4.89 -20.75
C GLY A 125 -17.11 4.17 -20.57
N CYS A 126 -16.50 4.37 -19.40
CA CYS A 126 -15.23 3.75 -19.07
C CYS A 126 -15.41 2.32 -18.62
N SER A 127 -14.60 1.42 -19.13
CA SER A 127 -14.54 0.04 -18.65
C SER A 127 -13.85 -0.04 -17.31
N ILE A 128 -14.18 -1.08 -16.52
CA ILE A 128 -13.49 -1.37 -15.24
C ILE A 128 -11.99 -1.55 -15.47
N GLN A 129 -11.60 -2.13 -16.60
CA GLN A 129 -10.18 -2.33 -16.92
C GLN A 129 -9.46 -1.01 -17.09
N GLU A 130 -10.02 -0.04 -17.82
CA GLU A 130 -9.44 1.30 -17.96
C GLU A 130 -9.35 2.02 -16.60
N CYS A 131 -10.37 1.92 -15.75
CA CYS A 131 -10.32 2.46 -14.41
C CYS A 131 -9.18 1.84 -13.57
N MET A 132 -8.96 0.53 -13.69
CA MET A 132 -7.86 -0.15 -13.00
C MET A 132 -6.48 0.26 -13.54
N GLU A 133 -6.35 0.50 -14.83
CA GLU A 133 -5.10 1.00 -15.44
C GLU A 133 -4.75 2.39 -14.91
N VAL A 134 -5.74 3.28 -14.81
CA VAL A 134 -5.55 4.62 -14.19
C VAL A 134 -5.19 4.49 -12.71
N ALA A 135 -5.88 3.62 -11.95
CA ALA A 135 -5.56 3.37 -10.55
C ALA A 135 -4.11 2.89 -10.37
N ASN A 136 -3.67 1.96 -11.21
CA ASN A 136 -2.29 1.47 -11.20
C ASN A 136 -1.28 2.59 -11.54
N GLY A 137 -1.64 3.50 -12.44
CA GLY A 137 -0.86 4.71 -12.74
C GLY A 137 -0.64 5.57 -11.51
N TYR A 138 -1.69 5.88 -10.75
CA TYR A 138 -1.58 6.65 -9.50
C TYR A 138 -0.72 5.94 -8.43
N VAL A 139 -0.85 4.61 -8.30
CA VAL A 139 0.01 3.83 -7.39
C VAL A 139 1.48 3.96 -7.81
N LEU A 140 1.75 3.83 -9.11
CA LEU A 140 3.12 3.94 -9.64
C LEU A 140 3.69 5.33 -9.39
N GLU A 141 2.94 6.39 -9.67
CA GLU A 141 3.36 7.78 -9.41
C GLU A 141 3.64 8.01 -7.91
N ALA A 142 2.77 7.50 -7.04
CA ALA A 142 2.97 7.56 -5.59
C ALA A 142 4.28 6.89 -5.17
N LEU A 143 4.53 5.66 -5.64
CA LEU A 143 5.75 4.92 -5.33
C LEU A 143 7.02 5.60 -5.89
N MET A 144 6.94 6.13 -7.11
CA MET A 144 8.05 6.87 -7.74
C MET A 144 8.33 8.17 -6.99
N GLY A 145 7.30 8.91 -6.59
CA GLY A 145 7.41 10.13 -5.79
C GLY A 145 8.10 9.88 -4.45
N LEU A 146 7.65 8.86 -3.72
CA LEU A 146 8.27 8.44 -2.47
C LEU A 146 9.72 7.97 -2.67
N GLY A 147 9.98 7.19 -3.74
CA GLY A 147 11.32 6.74 -4.06
C GLY A 147 12.29 7.90 -4.40
N ARG A 148 11.79 8.95 -5.05
CA ARG A 148 12.57 10.18 -5.31
C ARG A 148 12.88 10.92 -4.01
N LEU A 149 11.91 11.06 -3.09
CA LEU A 149 12.13 11.70 -1.79
C LEU A 149 13.24 11.05 -0.98
N VAL A 150 13.34 9.71 -1.03
CA VAL A 150 14.33 8.96 -0.24
C VAL A 150 15.71 8.92 -0.93
N ARG A 151 15.77 9.00 -2.27
CA ARG A 151 17.00 8.83 -3.05
C ARG A 151 17.63 10.11 -3.57
N SER A 152 16.89 11.22 -3.59
CA SER A 152 17.39 12.45 -4.23
C SER A 152 18.30 13.23 -3.28
N ASP A 153 19.55 13.40 -3.66
CA ASP A 153 20.38 14.52 -3.23
C ASP A 153 19.84 15.82 -3.83
N GLY A 154 18.66 16.25 -3.35
CA GLY A 154 18.01 17.47 -3.80
C GLY A 154 18.59 18.71 -3.13
N LEU A 155 18.20 19.91 -3.60
CA LEU A 155 18.54 21.21 -2.99
C LEU A 155 18.17 21.31 -1.49
N LEU A 156 17.21 20.50 -1.03
CA LEU A 156 16.86 20.27 0.36
C LEU A 156 17.04 18.78 0.63
N ASN A 157 18.12 18.41 1.29
CA ASN A 157 18.30 17.06 1.83
C ASN A 157 17.24 16.82 2.90
N ILE A 158 16.12 16.21 2.49
CA ILE A 158 15.15 15.68 3.44
C ILE A 158 15.75 14.36 3.92
N ASP A 159 16.43 14.40 5.05
CA ASP A 159 16.91 13.22 5.73
C ASP A 159 15.70 12.32 6.06
N PHE A 160 15.81 11.03 5.77
CA PHE A 160 14.81 10.02 6.11
C PHE A 160 14.36 10.13 7.58
N SER A 161 15.25 10.57 8.47
CA SER A 161 14.93 10.84 9.88
C SER A 161 13.83 11.89 10.07
N HIS A 162 13.73 12.88 9.18
CA HIS A 162 12.65 13.88 9.21
C HIS A 162 11.32 13.29 8.74
N VAL A 163 11.34 12.51 7.65
CA VAL A 163 10.15 11.79 7.16
C VAL A 163 9.64 10.84 8.25
N ARG A 164 10.56 10.10 8.88
CA ARG A 164 10.23 9.20 9.99
C ARG A 164 9.60 9.93 11.17
N LYS A 165 10.15 11.06 11.59
CA LYS A 165 9.60 11.86 12.70
C LYS A 165 8.22 12.42 12.42
N LEU A 166 7.96 12.81 11.16
CA LEU A 166 6.65 13.33 10.75
C LEU A 166 5.58 12.25 10.66
N MET A 167 5.97 11.02 10.34
CA MET A 167 5.03 9.92 10.12
C MET A 167 4.83 9.03 11.36
N LEU A 168 5.82 8.94 12.23
CA LEU A 168 5.80 8.05 13.40
C LEU A 168 4.67 8.43 14.37
N GLY A 169 3.81 7.46 14.67
CA GLY A 169 2.79 7.57 15.72
C GLY A 169 1.55 8.39 15.35
N HIS A 170 1.41 8.82 14.10
CA HIS A 170 0.22 9.56 13.70
C HIS A 170 -0.98 8.69 13.36
N HIS A 171 -0.82 7.37 13.19
CA HIS A 171 -1.87 6.34 12.96
C HIS A 171 -3.12 6.87 12.24
N GLY A 172 -2.96 7.80 11.31
CA GLY A 172 -4.03 8.55 10.68
C GLY A 172 -4.21 8.23 9.20
N GLU A 173 -5.40 8.53 8.69
CA GLU A 173 -5.64 8.56 7.25
C GLU A 173 -4.87 9.74 6.66
N SER A 174 -4.08 9.47 5.61
CA SER A 174 -3.27 10.47 4.94
C SER A 174 -3.60 10.51 3.46
N HIS A 175 -3.42 11.68 2.87
CA HIS A 175 -3.54 11.87 1.43
C HIS A 175 -2.14 12.10 0.85
N LEU A 176 -1.81 11.39 -0.20
CA LEU A 176 -0.57 11.60 -0.94
C LEU A 176 -0.90 12.33 -2.25
N VAL A 177 -0.28 13.46 -2.46
CA VAL A 177 -0.37 14.21 -3.72
C VAL A 177 1.04 14.38 -4.26
N THR A 178 1.27 13.93 -5.49
CA THR A 178 2.52 14.15 -6.22
C THR A 178 2.28 15.21 -7.28
N VAL A 179 3.02 16.30 -7.21
CA VAL A 179 2.99 17.37 -8.23
C VAL A 179 4.39 17.53 -8.78
N GLU A 180 4.55 17.35 -10.08
CA GLU A 180 5.78 17.65 -10.79
C GLU A 180 5.63 19.00 -11.50
N ILE A 181 6.40 19.99 -11.05
CA ILE A 181 6.40 21.32 -11.66
C ILE A 181 7.68 21.45 -12.47
N ALA A 182 7.58 21.37 -13.79
CA ALA A 182 8.65 21.73 -14.68
C ALA A 182 8.70 23.26 -14.79
N GLY A 183 9.67 23.89 -14.15
CA GLY A 183 9.87 25.34 -14.19
C GLY A 183 11.35 25.68 -14.26
N ASP A 184 11.69 26.66 -15.08
CA ASP A 184 13.00 27.30 -15.08
C ASP A 184 13.13 28.03 -13.72
N ALA A 185 13.93 27.49 -12.82
CA ALA A 185 14.17 28.04 -11.47
C ALA A 185 15.08 29.29 -11.58
N ARG A 186 14.65 30.30 -12.34
CA ARG A 186 15.25 31.63 -12.25
C ARG A 186 14.56 32.39 -11.13
N PRO A 187 15.27 32.81 -10.08
CA PRO A 187 14.69 33.71 -9.11
C PRO A 187 14.20 34.94 -9.86
N ARG A 188 12.92 35.22 -9.82
CA ARG A 188 12.42 36.55 -10.23
C ARG A 188 13.08 37.54 -9.28
N ALA A 189 14.05 38.27 -9.78
CA ALA A 189 14.56 39.43 -9.09
C ALA A 189 13.38 40.39 -8.86
N ALA A 190 13.15 40.71 -7.59
CA ALA A 190 12.19 41.71 -7.17
C ALA A 190 12.64 43.12 -7.63
#